data_f286ad3a0aa32e7bbb6d5870a7ddffca
#
_entry.id   f286ad3a0aa32e7bbb6d5870a7ddffca
#
_cell.length_a   1.000
_cell.length_b   1.000
_cell.length_c   1.000
_cell.angle_alpha   90.00
_cell.angle_beta   90.00
_cell.angle_gamma   90.00
#
_symmetry.space_group_name_H-M   'P 1'
#
loop_
_entity.id
_entity.type
_entity.pdbx_description
1 polymer ?
#
loop_
_entity_poly.entity_id
_entity_poly.type
_entity_poly.pdbx_seq_one_letter_code
_entity_poly.pdbx_strand_id
1 'polypeptide(L)'
;MKNSLLSDIHHRSETVRRYYFHGPPVDIAGQIIGPNVKGATSQLTFKMRGNTMPFHWHQDNAYGELDPYTAVTCLTALDDADVENGCLWLIPGSHRQGQADPQNPEEKAALLPIKLEADESRAVPVAMKAGEAICFHCWMLHKSEGNRSATHRRILFLRFADADAVEVYNDGVPRLGRLLRGATRFAEVEAFEADLV
;
A
#
# COMPACT_ATOMS: atom_id res chain seq x y z
N MET A 1 1.50 -21.78 -6.12
CA MET A 1 0.39 -20.84 -6.44
C MET A 1 0.92 -19.43 -6.29
N LYS A 2 0.55 -18.50 -7.16
CA LYS A 2 0.95 -17.09 -7.01
C LYS A 2 -0.03 -16.37 -6.08
N ASN A 3 0.44 -15.33 -5.36
CA ASN A 3 -0.45 -14.38 -4.71
C ASN A 3 -1.31 -13.71 -5.79
N SER A 4 -2.59 -13.52 -5.51
CA SER A 4 -3.50 -12.88 -6.46
C SER A 4 -3.76 -11.44 -6.02
N LEU A 5 -3.65 -10.52 -6.99
CA LEU A 5 -3.90 -9.10 -6.81
C LEU A 5 -5.00 -8.66 -7.77
N LEU A 6 -5.99 -7.93 -7.29
CA LEU A 6 -6.97 -7.25 -8.12
C LEU A 6 -6.78 -5.75 -7.92
N SER A 7 -6.25 -5.09 -8.95
CA SER A 7 -6.06 -3.64 -8.95
C SER A 7 -7.36 -2.89 -9.25
N ASP A 8 -7.37 -1.62 -8.88
CA ASP A 8 -8.45 -0.66 -9.14
C ASP A 8 -9.81 -1.16 -8.66
N ILE A 9 -9.80 -1.74 -7.47
CA ILE A 9 -10.99 -2.37 -6.90
C ILE A 9 -12.11 -1.37 -6.62
N HIS A 10 -11.80 -0.09 -6.45
CA HIS A 10 -12.76 0.99 -6.28
C HIS A 10 -13.63 1.21 -7.53
N HIS A 11 -13.16 0.85 -8.72
CA HIS A 11 -13.97 0.84 -9.94
C HIS A 11 -15.00 -0.28 -9.96
N ARG A 12 -14.75 -1.36 -9.22
CA ARG A 12 -15.55 -2.58 -9.26
C ARG A 12 -16.51 -2.73 -8.08
N SER A 13 -16.31 -1.94 -7.01
CA SER A 13 -17.08 -2.03 -5.79
C SER A 13 -17.38 -0.65 -5.23
N GLU A 14 -18.65 -0.28 -5.24
CA GLU A 14 -19.12 0.97 -4.61
C GLU A 14 -18.76 1.02 -3.12
N THR A 15 -18.87 -0.09 -2.40
CA THR A 15 -18.51 -0.16 -0.98
C THR A 15 -17.03 0.16 -0.77
N VAL A 16 -16.13 -0.41 -1.60
CA VAL A 16 -14.70 -0.10 -1.53
C VAL A 16 -14.45 1.34 -1.93
N ARG A 17 -15.10 1.85 -2.97
CA ARG A 17 -14.96 3.24 -3.41
C ARG A 17 -15.35 4.21 -2.30
N ARG A 18 -16.51 4.03 -1.68
CA ARG A 18 -16.95 4.86 -0.55
C ARG A 18 -16.00 4.82 0.63
N TYR A 19 -15.49 3.62 0.96
CA TYR A 19 -14.50 3.44 2.02
C TYR A 19 -13.17 4.12 1.68
N TYR A 20 -12.71 4.02 0.43
CA TYR A 20 -11.47 4.63 -0.05
C TYR A 20 -11.56 6.16 -0.09
N PHE A 21 -12.66 6.71 -0.59
CA PHE A 21 -12.80 8.14 -0.83
C PHE A 21 -13.28 8.92 0.40
N HIS A 22 -14.07 8.28 1.27
CA HIS A 22 -14.77 8.96 2.36
C HIS A 22 -14.64 8.24 3.71
N GLY A 23 -13.98 7.09 3.77
CA GLY A 23 -13.84 6.32 5.01
C GLY A 23 -12.70 6.81 5.89
N PRO A 24 -12.56 6.22 7.10
CA PRO A 24 -11.50 6.58 8.04
C PRO A 24 -10.06 6.56 7.47
N PRO A 25 -9.70 5.70 6.51
CA PRO A 25 -8.33 5.67 5.98
C PRO A 25 -7.86 6.97 5.36
N VAL A 26 -8.72 7.68 4.61
CA VAL A 26 -8.32 8.95 3.98
C VAL A 26 -8.17 10.07 5.01
N ASP A 27 -8.94 10.05 6.09
CA ASP A 27 -8.83 11.05 7.16
C ASP A 27 -7.55 10.85 7.98
N ILE A 28 -7.17 9.58 8.24
CA ILE A 28 -5.89 9.23 8.86
C ILE A 28 -4.73 9.62 7.94
N ALA A 29 -4.82 9.32 6.66
CA ALA A 29 -3.82 9.71 5.66
C ALA A 29 -3.63 11.23 5.64
N GLY A 30 -4.71 12.00 5.69
CA GLY A 30 -4.67 13.46 5.73
C GLY A 30 -3.95 14.03 6.96
N GLN A 31 -4.03 13.36 8.10
CA GLN A 31 -3.30 13.77 9.31
C GLN A 31 -1.77 13.54 9.19
N ILE A 32 -1.35 12.60 8.34
CA ILE A 32 0.07 12.23 8.15
C ILE A 32 0.66 12.98 6.95
N ILE A 33 -0.06 13.01 5.83
CA ILE A 33 0.41 13.60 4.56
C ILE A 33 0.24 15.13 4.58
N GLY A 34 -0.87 15.61 5.09
CA GLY A 34 -1.28 17.02 5.02
C GLY A 34 -2.68 17.20 4.41
N PRO A 35 -3.09 18.45 4.16
CA PRO A 35 -4.46 18.76 3.77
C PRO A 35 -4.84 18.32 2.34
N ASN A 36 -3.84 18.12 1.48
CA ASN A 36 -4.05 17.82 0.06
C ASN A 36 -3.72 16.35 -0.21
N VAL A 37 -4.73 15.53 -0.39
CA VAL A 37 -4.59 14.06 -0.50
C VAL A 37 -5.25 13.54 -1.75
N LYS A 38 -4.55 12.70 -2.50
CA LYS A 38 -5.10 11.87 -3.56
C LYS A 38 -5.00 10.39 -3.24
N GLY A 39 -5.93 9.62 -3.80
CA GLY A 39 -5.84 8.17 -3.82
C GLY A 39 -4.86 7.72 -4.92
N ALA A 40 -3.82 6.98 -4.55
CA ALA A 40 -2.79 6.55 -5.49
C ALA A 40 -2.98 5.11 -5.97
N THR A 41 -3.58 4.24 -5.17
CA THR A 41 -3.80 2.82 -5.52
C THR A 41 -4.89 2.22 -4.64
N SER A 42 -5.72 1.37 -5.22
CA SER A 42 -6.58 0.44 -4.48
C SER A 42 -6.42 -0.97 -5.01
N GLN A 43 -6.13 -1.93 -4.13
CA GLN A 43 -5.94 -3.33 -4.51
C GLN A 43 -6.60 -4.25 -3.50
N LEU A 44 -7.07 -5.39 -3.97
CA LEU A 44 -7.45 -6.49 -3.11
C LEU A 44 -6.41 -7.60 -3.25
N THR A 45 -5.76 -7.94 -2.13
CA THR A 45 -4.75 -8.98 -2.08
C THR A 45 -5.33 -10.26 -1.50
N PHE A 46 -5.06 -11.36 -2.17
CA PHE A 46 -5.52 -12.68 -1.76
C PHE A 46 -4.35 -13.59 -1.45
N LYS A 47 -4.36 -14.19 -0.28
CA LYS A 47 -3.58 -15.39 0.02
C LYS A 47 -4.54 -16.57 0.12
N MET A 48 -4.62 -17.35 -0.95
CA MET A 48 -5.46 -18.55 -0.98
C MET A 48 -4.94 -19.56 0.05
N ARG A 49 -5.84 -20.37 0.61
CA ARG A 49 -5.46 -21.45 1.51
C ARG A 49 -4.32 -22.30 0.92
N GLY A 50 -3.32 -22.60 1.71
CA GLY A 50 -2.16 -23.40 1.28
C GLY A 50 -1.23 -22.71 0.28
N ASN A 51 -1.41 -21.42 0.03
CA ASN A 51 -0.48 -20.64 -0.80
C ASN A 51 0.71 -20.19 0.03
N THR A 52 1.84 -20.88 -0.11
CA THR A 52 3.06 -20.63 0.67
C THR A 52 3.93 -19.49 0.13
N MET A 53 3.51 -18.81 -0.94
CA MET A 53 4.29 -17.71 -1.51
C MET A 53 4.29 -16.48 -0.59
N PRO A 54 5.47 -16.01 -0.14
CA PRO A 54 5.57 -14.80 0.66
C PRO A 54 5.52 -13.54 -0.22
N PHE A 55 5.25 -12.40 0.40
CA PHE A 55 5.77 -11.11 -0.03
C PHE A 55 7.02 -10.84 0.82
N HIS A 56 8.18 -10.75 0.17
CA HIS A 56 9.46 -10.53 0.85
C HIS A 56 9.52 -9.14 1.51
N TRP A 57 10.54 -8.88 2.32
CA TRP A 57 10.80 -7.57 2.88
C TRP A 57 10.90 -6.52 1.78
N HIS A 58 10.11 -5.48 1.89
CA HIS A 58 10.07 -4.36 0.94
C HIS A 58 9.55 -3.09 1.60
N GLN A 59 9.66 -2.01 0.86
CA GLN A 59 8.98 -0.74 1.11
C GLN A 59 8.04 -0.49 -0.07
N ASP A 60 6.85 0.03 0.18
CA ASP A 60 5.90 0.28 -0.92
C ASP A 60 6.41 1.29 -1.95
N ASN A 61 7.19 2.28 -1.48
CA ASN A 61 7.75 3.29 -2.37
C ASN A 61 8.80 2.74 -3.34
N ALA A 62 9.35 1.56 -3.08
CA ALA A 62 10.30 0.91 -3.98
C ALA A 62 9.64 0.40 -5.28
N TYR A 63 8.32 0.20 -5.29
CA TYR A 63 7.56 -0.22 -6.47
C TYR A 63 6.95 0.93 -7.28
N GLY A 64 7.06 2.15 -6.81
CA GLY A 64 6.49 3.33 -7.44
C GLY A 64 6.82 4.52 -6.56
N GLU A 65 8.06 4.98 -6.68
CA GLU A 65 8.63 6.06 -5.89
C GLU A 65 7.91 7.36 -6.17
N LEU A 66 7.33 7.94 -5.12
CA LEU A 66 6.59 9.19 -5.16
C LEU A 66 7.30 10.26 -4.31
N ASP A 67 7.48 11.44 -4.88
CA ASP A 67 7.96 12.63 -4.19
C ASP A 67 6.81 13.67 -4.12
N PRO A 68 6.50 14.23 -2.92
CA PRO A 68 7.16 14.02 -1.63
C PRO A 68 6.95 12.60 -1.05
N TYR A 69 7.94 12.17 -0.27
CA TYR A 69 8.00 10.83 0.36
C TYR A 69 7.07 10.72 1.58
N THR A 70 5.83 11.13 1.42
CA THR A 70 4.80 11.17 2.49
C THR A 70 3.68 10.16 2.28
N ALA A 71 3.77 9.34 1.24
CA ALA A 71 2.71 8.39 0.94
C ALA A 71 2.42 7.43 2.11
N VAL A 72 1.15 7.12 2.30
CA VAL A 72 0.64 6.25 3.37
C VAL A 72 -0.07 5.06 2.76
N THR A 73 0.27 3.88 3.23
CA THR A 73 -0.45 2.64 2.95
C THR A 73 -1.41 2.34 4.09
N CYS A 74 -2.65 2.02 3.74
CA CYS A 74 -3.64 1.48 4.66
C CYS A 74 -4.02 0.06 4.24
N LEU A 75 -3.82 -0.91 5.15
CA LEU A 75 -4.24 -2.29 4.96
C LEU A 75 -5.45 -2.56 5.85
N THR A 76 -6.57 -2.94 5.25
CA THR A 76 -7.79 -3.33 5.98
C THR A 76 -8.01 -4.82 5.83
N ALA A 77 -8.09 -5.54 6.94
CA ALA A 77 -8.35 -6.97 6.97
C ALA A 77 -9.83 -7.25 6.62
N LEU A 78 -10.08 -8.01 5.56
CA LEU A 78 -11.42 -8.48 5.20
C LEU A 78 -11.72 -9.87 5.79
N ASP A 79 -10.68 -10.58 6.19
CA ASP A 79 -10.72 -11.81 6.97
C ASP A 79 -9.78 -11.65 8.16
N ASP A 80 -9.96 -12.43 9.21
CA ASP A 80 -8.98 -12.49 10.30
C ASP A 80 -7.60 -12.81 9.72
N ALA A 81 -6.60 -12.04 10.10
CA ALA A 81 -5.23 -12.19 9.66
C ALA A 81 -4.33 -12.52 10.85
N ASP A 82 -3.62 -13.62 10.77
CA ASP A 82 -2.70 -14.10 11.80
C ASP A 82 -1.40 -14.65 11.18
N VAL A 83 -0.50 -15.12 12.03
CA VAL A 83 0.80 -15.66 11.59
C VAL A 83 0.62 -16.89 10.70
N GLU A 84 -0.38 -17.73 10.94
CA GLU A 84 -0.58 -18.96 10.19
C GLU A 84 -1.10 -18.68 8.77
N ASN A 85 -1.99 -17.69 8.61
CA ASN A 85 -2.55 -17.35 7.30
C ASN A 85 -1.80 -16.20 6.59
N GLY A 86 -0.67 -15.76 7.14
CA GLY A 86 0.24 -14.81 6.50
C GLY A 86 -0.16 -13.34 6.73
N CYS A 87 -0.33 -12.95 7.99
CA CYS A 87 -0.49 -11.54 8.37
C CYS A 87 0.72 -10.70 7.97
N LEU A 88 0.58 -9.40 8.09
CA LEU A 88 1.68 -8.45 7.93
C LEU A 88 2.73 -8.65 9.04
N TRP A 89 4.00 -8.50 8.68
CA TRP A 89 5.12 -8.29 9.58
C TRP A 89 5.76 -6.95 9.24
N LEU A 90 6.15 -6.19 10.23
CA LEU A 90 6.83 -4.92 10.04
C LEU A 90 7.96 -4.74 11.06
N ILE A 91 8.90 -3.84 10.72
CA ILE A 91 9.96 -3.41 11.63
C ILE A 91 9.62 -2.02 12.15
N PRO A 92 9.20 -1.90 13.43
CA PRO A 92 8.84 -0.60 14.00
C PRO A 92 9.98 0.41 13.88
N GLY A 93 9.65 1.62 13.40
CA GLY A 93 10.61 2.71 13.25
C GLY A 93 11.50 2.66 12.00
N SER A 94 11.42 1.61 11.17
CA SER A 94 12.26 1.47 9.97
C SER A 94 12.06 2.61 8.96
N HIS A 95 10.87 3.19 8.88
CA HIS A 95 10.59 4.35 8.01
C HIS A 95 11.48 5.57 8.30
N ARG A 96 12.03 5.70 9.51
CA ARG A 96 12.93 6.81 9.89
C ARG A 96 14.32 6.71 9.24
N GLN A 97 14.64 5.56 8.65
CA GLN A 97 15.91 5.34 7.96
C GLN A 97 15.85 5.80 6.50
N GLY A 98 14.69 6.25 6.03
CA GLY A 98 14.48 6.66 4.65
C GLY A 98 14.22 5.49 3.72
N GLN A 99 14.36 5.76 2.43
CA GLN A 99 14.21 4.76 1.39
C GLN A 99 15.43 3.84 1.37
N ALA A 100 15.19 2.53 1.45
CA ALA A 100 16.22 1.54 1.24
C ALA A 100 16.36 1.28 -0.27
N ASP A 101 17.59 1.32 -0.76
CA ASP A 101 17.86 0.96 -2.14
C ASP A 101 17.77 -0.57 -2.29
N PRO A 102 17.07 -1.06 -3.32
CA PRO A 102 17.13 -2.48 -3.66
C PRO A 102 18.55 -2.83 -4.03
N GLN A 103 19.03 -3.98 -3.53
CA GLN A 103 20.41 -4.45 -3.76
C GLN A 103 20.70 -4.77 -5.24
N ASN A 104 19.66 -4.95 -6.05
CA ASN A 104 19.77 -5.23 -7.46
C ASN A 104 19.06 -4.14 -8.29
N PRO A 105 19.82 -3.25 -8.97
CA PRO A 105 19.25 -2.24 -9.84
C PRO A 105 18.42 -2.80 -11.02
N GLU A 106 18.73 -4.02 -11.47
CA GLU A 106 17.98 -4.67 -12.55
C GLU A 106 16.61 -5.14 -12.08
N GLU A 107 16.47 -5.56 -10.81
CA GLU A 107 15.18 -5.89 -10.21
C GLU A 107 14.29 -4.65 -10.09
N LYS A 108 14.88 -3.51 -9.75
CA LYS A 108 14.18 -2.20 -9.72
C LYS A 108 13.66 -1.82 -11.11
N ALA A 109 14.49 -1.93 -12.13
CA ALA A 109 14.13 -1.59 -13.51
C ALA A 109 13.09 -2.54 -14.12
N ALA A 110 13.06 -3.80 -13.69
CA ALA A 110 12.16 -4.82 -14.21
C ALA A 110 10.82 -4.91 -13.46
N LEU A 111 10.59 -4.07 -12.46
CA LEU A 111 9.42 -4.16 -11.55
C LEU A 111 9.26 -5.56 -10.94
N LEU A 112 10.36 -6.29 -10.78
CA LEU A 112 10.39 -7.60 -10.15
C LEU A 112 10.14 -7.47 -8.65
N PRO A 113 9.76 -8.57 -7.95
CA PRO A 113 9.58 -8.53 -6.50
C PRO A 113 10.85 -8.05 -5.81
N ILE A 114 10.84 -6.81 -5.34
CA ILE A 114 11.97 -6.21 -4.63
C ILE A 114 12.12 -6.94 -3.30
N LYS A 115 13.34 -7.36 -3.02
CA LYS A 115 13.72 -7.99 -1.77
C LYS A 115 14.76 -7.12 -1.09
N LEU A 116 14.41 -6.58 0.08
CA LEU A 116 15.32 -5.81 0.92
C LEU A 116 15.84 -6.70 2.06
N GLU A 117 17.05 -6.39 2.52
CA GLU A 117 17.53 -6.98 3.76
C GLU A 117 16.90 -6.29 4.96
N ALA A 118 16.60 -7.07 5.99
CA ALA A 118 15.97 -6.58 7.20
C ALA A 118 16.46 -7.36 8.42
N ASP A 119 16.61 -6.65 9.53
CA ASP A 119 16.90 -7.28 10.83
C ASP A 119 15.63 -7.95 11.36
N GLU A 120 15.48 -9.23 11.07
CA GLU A 120 14.30 -10.01 11.45
C GLU A 120 14.10 -10.13 12.97
N SER A 121 15.15 -9.89 13.78
CA SER A 121 15.02 -9.92 15.24
C SER A 121 14.12 -8.79 15.78
N ARG A 122 13.92 -7.74 14.99
CA ARG A 122 13.07 -6.59 15.29
C ARG A 122 11.68 -6.67 14.68
N ALA A 123 11.41 -7.72 13.91
CA ALA A 123 10.15 -7.87 13.21
C ALA A 123 9.00 -8.22 14.17
N VAL A 124 7.87 -7.55 13.99
CA VAL A 124 6.64 -7.79 14.77
C VAL A 124 5.51 -8.21 13.84
N PRO A 125 4.79 -9.29 14.18
CA PRO A 125 3.59 -9.65 13.44
C PRO A 125 2.44 -8.71 13.80
N VAL A 126 1.64 -8.37 12.79
CA VAL A 126 0.43 -7.56 12.95
C VAL A 126 -0.77 -8.46 12.67
N ALA A 127 -1.22 -9.15 13.71
CA ALA A 127 -2.48 -9.87 13.64
C ALA A 127 -3.64 -8.88 13.69
N MET A 128 -4.65 -9.10 12.84
CA MET A 128 -5.83 -8.23 12.73
C MET A 128 -7.10 -9.08 12.65
N LYS A 129 -8.16 -8.59 13.27
CA LYS A 129 -9.51 -9.10 13.04
C LYS A 129 -10.10 -8.52 11.77
N ALA A 130 -11.04 -9.22 11.17
CA ALA A 130 -11.81 -8.69 10.05
C ALA A 130 -12.43 -7.34 10.42
N GLY A 131 -12.21 -6.32 9.59
CA GLY A 131 -12.64 -4.93 9.83
C GLY A 131 -11.58 -4.05 10.50
N GLU A 132 -10.51 -4.60 11.05
CA GLU A 132 -9.39 -3.81 11.56
C GLU A 132 -8.48 -3.34 10.42
N ALA A 133 -7.82 -2.21 10.63
CA ALA A 133 -6.90 -1.63 9.66
C ALA A 133 -5.63 -1.11 10.31
N ILE A 134 -4.53 -1.12 9.57
CA ILE A 134 -3.27 -0.49 9.94
C ILE A 134 -2.85 0.49 8.83
N CYS A 135 -2.41 1.68 9.24
CA CYS A 135 -1.82 2.67 8.34
C CYS A 135 -0.32 2.82 8.65
N PHE A 136 0.51 2.89 7.62
CA PHE A 136 1.94 3.07 7.78
C PHE A 136 2.55 3.84 6.61
N HIS A 137 3.72 4.42 6.88
CA HIS A 137 4.48 5.22 5.93
C HIS A 137 5.05 4.38 4.80
N CYS A 138 5.18 4.95 3.59
CA CYS A 138 5.70 4.28 2.40
C CYS A 138 7.11 3.68 2.54
N TRP A 139 7.90 4.14 3.51
CA TRP A 139 9.22 3.62 3.85
C TRP A 139 9.22 2.56 4.97
N MET A 140 8.06 2.14 5.46
CA MET A 140 8.00 1.07 6.44
C MET A 140 8.46 -0.23 5.82
N LEU A 141 9.52 -0.85 6.38
CA LEU A 141 9.92 -2.20 6.01
C LEU A 141 8.88 -3.19 6.51
N HIS A 142 8.34 -3.95 5.56
CA HIS A 142 7.32 -4.94 5.87
C HIS A 142 7.37 -6.14 4.93
N LYS A 143 6.80 -7.25 5.39
CA LYS A 143 6.64 -8.50 4.62
C LYS A 143 5.34 -9.18 4.99
N SER A 144 4.99 -10.24 4.27
CA SER A 144 4.01 -11.20 4.77
C SER A 144 4.35 -12.61 4.32
N GLU A 145 4.29 -13.56 5.23
CA GLU A 145 4.58 -14.97 4.96
C GLU A 145 3.47 -15.63 4.13
N GLY A 146 3.69 -16.85 3.68
CA GLY A 146 2.68 -17.64 2.99
C GLY A 146 1.50 -17.98 3.90
N ASN A 147 0.38 -18.34 3.29
CA ASN A 147 -0.80 -18.83 3.99
C ASN A 147 -0.73 -20.36 4.13
N ARG A 148 -0.52 -20.85 5.33
CA ARG A 148 -0.46 -22.28 5.66
C ARG A 148 -1.77 -22.81 6.25
N SER A 149 -2.74 -21.90 6.46
CA SER A 149 -4.03 -22.25 7.06
C SER A 149 -5.00 -22.90 6.06
N ALA A 150 -6.12 -23.40 6.58
CA ALA A 150 -7.20 -23.96 5.79
C ALA A 150 -8.15 -22.90 5.19
N THR A 151 -7.98 -21.62 5.53
CA THR A 151 -8.85 -20.51 5.10
C THR A 151 -8.14 -19.59 4.13
N HIS A 152 -8.88 -18.77 3.40
CA HIS A 152 -8.32 -17.67 2.60
C HIS A 152 -8.06 -16.45 3.49
N ARG A 153 -7.14 -15.59 3.08
CA ARG A 153 -6.90 -14.30 3.72
C ARG A 153 -6.93 -13.19 2.68
N ARG A 154 -7.85 -12.25 2.84
CA ARG A 154 -8.04 -11.09 1.97
C ARG A 154 -7.71 -9.82 2.74
N ILE A 155 -6.90 -8.95 2.11
CA ILE A 155 -6.57 -7.63 2.61
C ILE A 155 -6.90 -6.61 1.53
N LEU A 156 -7.63 -5.58 1.89
CA LEU A 156 -7.79 -4.40 1.06
C LEU A 156 -6.59 -3.48 1.30
N PHE A 157 -5.82 -3.25 0.24
CA PHE A 157 -4.70 -2.34 0.20
C PHE A 157 -5.14 -1.02 -0.41
N LEU A 158 -4.98 0.06 0.31
CA LEU A 158 -5.23 1.42 -0.15
C LEU A 158 -3.95 2.24 0.04
N ARG A 159 -3.56 2.99 -0.99
CA ARG A 159 -2.43 3.90 -0.93
C ARG A 159 -2.89 5.31 -1.17
N PHE A 160 -2.45 6.23 -0.31
CA PHE A 160 -2.70 7.66 -0.39
C PHE A 160 -1.38 8.39 -0.57
N ALA A 161 -1.41 9.51 -1.29
CA ALA A 161 -0.25 10.36 -1.51
C ALA A 161 -0.63 11.83 -1.41
N ASP A 162 0.37 12.70 -1.27
CA ASP A 162 0.19 14.12 -1.48
C ASP A 162 -0.43 14.37 -2.86
N ALA A 163 -1.38 15.30 -2.95
CA ALA A 163 -2.08 15.59 -4.19
C ALA A 163 -1.14 16.04 -5.31
N ASP A 164 -0.02 16.65 -4.94
CA ASP A 164 1.02 17.10 -5.86
C ASP A 164 2.18 16.10 -6.03
N ALA A 165 2.06 14.89 -5.52
CA ALA A 165 3.10 13.88 -5.66
C ALA A 165 3.36 13.51 -7.12
N VAL A 166 4.66 13.43 -7.46
CA VAL A 166 5.17 13.08 -8.77
C VAL A 166 5.88 11.72 -8.75
N GLU A 167 5.97 11.07 -9.88
CA GLU A 167 6.64 9.78 -10.06
C GLU A 167 8.13 10.01 -10.36
N VAL A 168 9.00 9.74 -9.38
CA VAL A 168 10.46 9.93 -9.52
C VAL A 168 11.02 9.08 -10.65
N TYR A 169 10.53 7.86 -10.82
CA TYR A 169 10.95 6.91 -11.86
C TYR A 169 10.44 7.24 -13.26
N ASN A 170 9.56 8.25 -13.38
CA ASN A 170 8.91 8.66 -14.65
C ASN A 170 9.08 10.18 -14.85
N ASP A 171 10.32 10.65 -14.77
CA ASP A 171 10.73 12.04 -15.04
C ASP A 171 9.94 13.11 -14.28
N GLY A 172 9.40 12.78 -13.11
CA GLY A 172 8.64 13.73 -12.29
C GLY A 172 7.23 14.03 -12.82
N VAL A 173 6.66 13.14 -13.64
CA VAL A 173 5.26 13.25 -14.07
C VAL A 173 4.33 13.12 -12.86
N PRO A 174 3.25 13.93 -12.78
CA PRO A 174 2.28 13.81 -11.71
C PRO A 174 1.70 12.38 -11.64
N ARG A 175 1.76 11.76 -10.46
CA ARG A 175 1.04 10.50 -10.25
C ARG A 175 -0.45 10.76 -10.37
N LEU A 176 -1.11 10.13 -11.32
CA LEU A 176 -2.57 10.19 -11.44
C LEU A 176 -3.24 9.45 -10.27
N GLY A 177 -4.32 10.03 -9.82
CA GLY A 177 -5.14 9.49 -8.74
C GLY A 177 -6.26 10.46 -8.38
N ARG A 178 -7.39 9.94 -7.89
CA ARG A 178 -8.54 10.75 -7.50
C ARG A 178 -8.16 11.73 -6.39
N LEU A 179 -8.36 13.03 -6.62
CA LEU A 179 -8.25 14.04 -5.57
C LEU A 179 -9.35 13.80 -4.51
N LEU A 180 -8.95 13.52 -3.27
CA LEU A 180 -9.83 13.14 -2.18
C LEU A 180 -10.03 14.25 -1.15
N ARG A 181 -8.98 15.05 -0.92
CA ARG A 181 -9.01 16.18 0.04
C ARG A 181 -8.17 17.32 -0.51
N GLY A 182 -8.59 18.56 -0.21
CA GLY A 182 -7.83 19.77 -0.53
C GLY A 182 -7.80 20.10 -2.02
N ALA A 183 -6.63 20.52 -2.50
CA ALA A 183 -6.38 20.97 -3.87
C ALA A 183 -5.07 20.40 -4.43
N THR A 184 -4.87 20.53 -5.72
CA THR A 184 -3.65 20.18 -6.44
C THR A 184 -3.31 21.27 -7.45
N ARG A 185 -2.01 21.40 -7.74
CA ARG A 185 -1.53 22.28 -8.83
C ARG A 185 -1.62 21.65 -10.22
N PHE A 186 -1.95 20.36 -10.30
CA PHE A 186 -1.99 19.61 -11.54
C PHE A 186 -3.42 19.43 -12.03
N ALA A 187 -3.78 20.07 -13.14
CA ALA A 187 -5.11 19.99 -13.73
C ALA A 187 -5.50 18.56 -14.11
N GLU A 188 -4.54 17.73 -14.52
CA GLU A 188 -4.76 16.32 -14.83
C GLU A 188 -5.10 15.47 -13.60
N VAL A 189 -4.57 15.80 -12.42
CA VAL A 189 -4.95 15.15 -11.14
C VAL A 189 -6.32 15.62 -10.70
N GLU A 190 -6.63 16.91 -10.86
CA GLU A 190 -7.94 17.46 -10.54
C GLU A 190 -9.05 16.83 -11.38
N ALA A 191 -8.77 16.60 -12.67
CA ALA A 191 -9.72 15.99 -13.61
C ALA A 191 -9.82 14.47 -13.50
N PHE A 192 -8.79 13.81 -12.95
CA PHE A 192 -8.75 12.35 -12.89
C PHE A 192 -9.85 11.77 -12.01
N GLU A 193 -10.71 10.95 -12.60
CA GLU A 193 -11.85 10.32 -11.90
C GLU A 193 -12.79 11.34 -11.20
N ALA A 194 -12.84 12.58 -11.67
CA ALA A 194 -13.60 13.64 -11.01
C ALA A 194 -15.10 13.35 -10.93
N ASP A 195 -15.62 12.59 -11.85
CA ASP A 195 -17.02 12.12 -11.95
C ASP A 195 -17.29 10.81 -11.18
N LEU A 196 -16.25 10.14 -10.67
CA LEU A 196 -16.41 8.91 -9.91
C LEU A 196 -16.81 9.21 -8.47
N VAL A 197 -18.06 8.91 -8.12
CA VAL A 197 -18.68 9.18 -6.80
C VAL A 197 -18.75 7.92 -5.94
#